data_aa33b9fe655439b8470ad73aac3e0cdd
#
_entry.id   aa33b9fe655439b8470ad73aac3e0cdd
#
_cell.length_a   1.000
_cell.length_b   1.000
_cell.length_c   1.000
_cell.angle_alpha   90.00
_cell.angle_beta   90.00
_cell.angle_gamma   90.00
#
_symmetry.space_group_name_H-M   'P 1'
#
loop_
_entity.id
_entity.type
_entity.pdbx_description
1 polymer ?
#
loop_
_entity_poly.entity_id
_entity_poly.type
_entity_poly.pdbx_seq_one_letter_code
_entity_poly.pdbx_strand_id
1 'polypeptide(L)'
;NYPKLSATLRAQLNNMRDEPRSVSPGMSNDALNQEILQISSQLLDKSRQAQQEQERAREIADSLNQLPQQQTDARRQLNEIERRLGTLTGNTPLNQAQNFALQSDSARLKALVDELELAQLSANNRQELARLRSELAEKESQQLDAYLQALRNQLNSQRQLEAERALESTEQLAESSADLPKDIVAQFKINRELSAALNQQAQRMDLVASQQRQAASQTLQVRQALNTLREQSQWLGSSNLLGEALRAQVARLPEMPKPQQLDTEMAQLRVQRLRYEDLLNKQPLLRQIHQADGQPLTAEQNRILEAQLRTQRELLNSLLQGGDTLL
;
A
#
# COMPACT_ATOMS: atom_id res chain seq x y z
N ASN A 1 22.01 11.91 -21.96
CA ASN A 1 20.61 12.01 -22.45
C ASN A 1 19.57 12.31 -21.34
N TYR A 2 20.03 12.76 -20.16
CA TYR A 2 19.17 13.08 -19.00
C TYR A 2 18.04 14.08 -19.29
N PRO A 3 18.29 15.23 -19.99
CA PRO A 3 17.24 16.21 -20.24
C PRO A 3 16.06 15.64 -21.04
N LYS A 4 16.33 14.77 -22.01
CA LYS A 4 15.30 14.15 -22.83
C LYS A 4 14.44 13.18 -22.01
N LEU A 5 15.06 12.38 -21.14
CA LEU A 5 14.36 11.47 -20.24
C LEU A 5 13.51 12.24 -19.22
N SER A 6 14.05 13.33 -18.65
CA SER A 6 13.30 14.18 -17.73
C SER A 6 12.10 14.85 -18.39
N ALA A 7 12.24 15.30 -19.64
CA ALA A 7 11.13 15.86 -20.41
C ALA A 7 10.02 14.82 -20.65
N THR A 8 10.39 13.59 -20.99
CA THR A 8 9.43 12.48 -21.17
C THR A 8 8.68 12.16 -19.88
N LEU A 9 9.38 12.07 -18.74
CA LEU A 9 8.75 11.80 -17.44
C LEU A 9 7.84 12.94 -17.00
N ARG A 10 8.22 14.20 -17.22
CA ARG A 10 7.35 15.35 -16.95
C ARG A 10 6.07 15.29 -17.78
N ALA A 11 6.19 14.96 -19.08
CA ALA A 11 5.04 14.78 -19.94
C ALA A 11 4.13 13.66 -19.46
N GLN A 12 4.69 12.52 -19.01
CA GLN A 12 3.92 11.43 -18.41
C GLN A 12 3.19 11.88 -17.14
N LEU A 13 3.89 12.55 -16.21
CA LEU A 13 3.30 13.08 -14.99
C LEU A 13 2.16 14.08 -15.26
N ASN A 14 2.36 14.99 -16.22
CA ASN A 14 1.34 15.97 -16.59
C ASN A 14 0.12 15.35 -17.28
N ASN A 15 0.33 14.25 -18.01
CA ASN A 15 -0.75 13.52 -18.68
C ASN A 15 -1.49 12.55 -17.75
N MET A 16 -0.94 12.26 -16.58
CA MET A 16 -1.65 11.48 -15.56
C MET A 16 -2.79 12.32 -15.00
N ARG A 17 -4.01 11.86 -15.22
CA ARG A 17 -5.20 12.51 -14.68
C ARG A 17 -5.19 12.41 -13.16
N ASP A 18 -5.55 13.49 -12.48
CA ASP A 18 -5.70 13.50 -11.01
C ASP A 18 -7.00 12.81 -10.57
N GLU A 19 -7.92 12.60 -11.49
CA GLU A 19 -9.16 11.86 -11.22
C GLU A 19 -8.88 10.36 -11.10
N PRO A 20 -9.38 9.71 -10.03
CA PRO A 20 -9.25 8.28 -9.88
C PRO A 20 -9.98 7.55 -11.03
N ARG A 21 -9.42 6.44 -11.47
CA ARG A 21 -10.07 5.57 -12.46
C ARG A 21 -11.44 5.15 -11.93
N SER A 22 -12.49 5.38 -12.72
CA SER A 22 -13.85 4.99 -12.37
C SER A 22 -14.04 3.49 -12.53
N VAL A 23 -14.83 2.89 -11.64
CA VAL A 23 -15.24 1.49 -11.74
C VAL A 23 -16.25 1.38 -12.87
N SER A 24 -16.09 0.38 -13.75
CA SER A 24 -17.02 0.13 -14.84
C SER A 24 -18.41 -0.21 -14.29
N PRO A 25 -19.49 0.43 -14.77
CA PRO A 25 -20.83 0.12 -14.33
C PRO A 25 -21.22 -1.31 -14.77
N GLY A 26 -22.00 -2.00 -13.92
CA GLY A 26 -22.56 -3.32 -14.26
C GLY A 26 -21.61 -4.50 -14.08
N MET A 27 -20.46 -4.33 -13.44
CA MET A 27 -19.59 -5.46 -13.08
C MET A 27 -20.29 -6.36 -12.05
N SER A 28 -20.24 -7.68 -12.27
CA SER A 28 -20.72 -8.66 -11.30
C SER A 28 -19.80 -8.71 -10.07
N ASN A 29 -20.29 -9.27 -8.95
CA ASN A 29 -19.50 -9.46 -7.74
C ASN A 29 -18.24 -10.29 -8.00
N ASP A 30 -18.32 -11.32 -8.85
CA ASP A 30 -17.18 -12.15 -9.22
C ASP A 30 -16.14 -11.36 -10.05
N ALA A 31 -16.62 -10.57 -11.01
CA ALA A 31 -15.76 -9.71 -11.81
C ALA A 31 -15.05 -8.65 -10.94
N LEU A 32 -15.76 -8.05 -9.97
CA LEU A 32 -15.18 -7.11 -9.01
C LEU A 32 -14.13 -7.80 -8.12
N ASN A 33 -14.40 -9.01 -7.63
CA ASN A 33 -13.43 -9.77 -6.83
C ASN A 33 -12.16 -10.07 -7.63
N GLN A 34 -12.27 -10.51 -8.88
CA GLN A 34 -11.13 -10.79 -9.74
C GLN A 34 -10.30 -9.51 -9.99
N GLU A 35 -10.97 -8.41 -10.30
CA GLU A 35 -10.30 -7.12 -10.52
C GLU A 35 -9.60 -6.64 -9.23
N ILE A 36 -10.23 -6.78 -8.06
CA ILE A 36 -9.63 -6.45 -6.75
C ILE A 36 -8.34 -7.25 -6.52
N LEU A 37 -8.33 -8.55 -6.80
CA LEU A 37 -7.14 -9.39 -6.66
C LEU A 37 -6.02 -8.94 -7.61
N GLN A 38 -6.36 -8.67 -8.87
CA GLN A 38 -5.40 -8.20 -9.86
C GLN A 38 -4.80 -6.84 -9.50
N ILE A 39 -5.64 -5.87 -9.12
CA ILE A 39 -5.19 -4.53 -8.73
C ILE A 39 -4.40 -4.56 -7.42
N SER A 40 -4.77 -5.42 -6.46
CA SER A 40 -4.00 -5.60 -5.22
C SER A 40 -2.58 -6.08 -5.50
N SER A 41 -2.41 -7.03 -6.42
CA SER A 41 -1.09 -7.50 -6.86
C SER A 41 -0.29 -6.39 -7.55
N GLN A 42 -0.92 -5.65 -8.47
CA GLN A 42 -0.28 -4.52 -9.16
C GLN A 42 0.12 -3.41 -8.19
N LEU A 43 -0.73 -3.11 -7.19
CA LEU A 43 -0.43 -2.12 -6.16
C LEU A 43 0.79 -2.52 -5.33
N LEU A 44 0.90 -3.79 -4.96
CA LEU A 44 2.06 -4.30 -4.21
C LEU A 44 3.35 -4.10 -5.00
N ASP A 45 3.35 -4.45 -6.30
CA ASP A 45 4.51 -4.28 -7.16
C ASP A 45 4.87 -2.81 -7.39
N LYS A 46 3.88 -1.95 -7.61
CA LYS A 46 4.08 -0.51 -7.78
C LYS A 46 4.55 0.17 -6.49
N SER A 47 4.05 -0.25 -5.35
CA SER A 47 4.51 0.26 -4.04
C SER A 47 5.97 -0.09 -3.78
N ARG A 48 6.38 -1.32 -4.12
CA ARG A 48 7.80 -1.72 -4.05
C ARG A 48 8.67 -0.90 -4.99
N GLN A 49 8.20 -0.69 -6.22
CA GLN A 49 8.91 0.14 -7.20
C GLN A 49 9.05 1.58 -6.70
N ALA A 50 7.99 2.17 -6.16
CA ALA A 50 8.02 3.52 -5.60
C ALA A 50 9.04 3.63 -4.47
N GLN A 51 9.09 2.65 -3.58
CA GLN A 51 10.06 2.60 -2.49
C GLN A 51 11.51 2.50 -3.02
N GLN A 52 11.75 1.66 -4.01
CA GLN A 52 13.07 1.51 -4.64
C GLN A 52 13.53 2.81 -5.33
N GLU A 53 12.63 3.48 -6.06
CA GLU A 53 12.96 4.75 -6.72
C GLU A 53 13.21 5.88 -5.69
N GLN A 54 12.49 5.88 -4.56
CA GLN A 54 12.77 6.79 -3.45
C GLN A 54 14.15 6.56 -2.85
N GLU A 55 14.54 5.30 -2.61
CA GLU A 55 15.86 4.95 -2.10
C GLU A 55 16.96 5.36 -3.08
N ARG A 56 16.79 5.09 -4.38
CA ARG A 56 17.71 5.52 -5.42
C ARG A 56 17.85 7.05 -5.49
N ALA A 57 16.73 7.78 -5.36
CA ALA A 57 16.77 9.23 -5.34
C ALA A 57 17.58 9.77 -4.15
N ARG A 58 17.47 9.14 -2.98
CA ARG A 58 18.27 9.47 -1.80
C ARG A 58 19.74 9.16 -2.00
N GLU A 59 20.08 7.96 -2.49
CA GLU A 59 21.47 7.58 -2.76
C GLU A 59 22.14 8.54 -3.74
N ILE A 60 21.40 8.96 -4.78
CA ILE A 60 21.90 9.96 -5.74
C ILE A 60 22.10 11.30 -5.05
N ALA A 61 21.15 11.77 -4.25
CA ALA A 61 21.27 13.03 -3.53
C ALA A 61 22.47 13.03 -2.56
N ASP A 62 22.63 11.93 -1.79
CA ASP A 62 23.74 11.77 -0.87
C ASP A 62 25.08 11.73 -1.60
N SER A 63 25.18 11.00 -2.70
CA SER A 63 26.35 10.94 -3.58
C SER A 63 26.72 12.31 -4.13
N LEU A 64 25.72 13.09 -4.59
CA LEU A 64 25.93 14.43 -5.14
C LEU A 64 26.38 15.43 -4.07
N ASN A 65 25.92 15.29 -2.83
CA ASN A 65 26.36 16.13 -1.70
C ASN A 65 27.83 15.91 -1.34
N GLN A 66 28.40 14.74 -1.63
CA GLN A 66 29.80 14.43 -1.37
C GLN A 66 30.74 14.91 -2.48
N LEU A 67 30.23 15.21 -3.68
CA LEU A 67 31.07 15.60 -4.84
C LEU A 67 32.00 16.78 -4.58
N PRO A 68 31.58 17.91 -3.96
CA PRO A 68 32.48 19.02 -3.71
C PRO A 68 33.67 18.66 -2.84
N GLN A 69 33.45 17.84 -1.83
CA GLN A 69 34.52 17.35 -0.95
C GLN A 69 35.49 16.43 -1.71
N GLN A 70 34.95 15.49 -2.47
CA GLN A 70 35.74 14.57 -3.30
C GLN A 70 36.59 15.30 -4.34
N GLN A 71 36.04 16.34 -4.98
CA GLN A 71 36.78 17.18 -5.91
C GLN A 71 37.93 17.93 -5.23
N THR A 72 37.68 18.50 -4.06
CA THR A 72 38.70 19.21 -3.30
C THR A 72 39.84 18.28 -2.89
N ASP A 73 39.51 17.07 -2.43
CA ASP A 73 40.49 16.08 -2.00
C ASP A 73 41.31 15.53 -3.18
N ALA A 74 40.64 15.24 -4.32
CA ALA A 74 41.31 14.79 -5.54
C ALA A 74 42.27 15.85 -6.10
N ARG A 75 41.86 17.11 -6.15
CA ARG A 75 42.70 18.23 -6.58
C ARG A 75 43.88 18.44 -5.63
N ARG A 76 43.69 18.35 -4.32
CA ARG A 76 44.77 18.44 -3.33
C ARG A 76 45.81 17.32 -3.52
N GLN A 77 45.36 16.09 -3.70
CA GLN A 77 46.25 14.96 -3.97
C GLN A 77 47.01 15.14 -5.29
N LEU A 78 46.36 15.59 -6.33
CA LEU A 78 46.97 15.87 -7.64
C LEU A 78 48.06 16.93 -7.49
N ASN A 79 47.80 18.04 -6.83
CA ASN A 79 48.77 19.14 -6.60
C ASN A 79 49.98 18.63 -5.79
N GLU A 80 49.76 17.75 -4.79
CA GLU A 80 50.88 17.17 -4.02
C GLU A 80 51.74 16.25 -4.86
N ILE A 81 51.14 15.42 -5.73
CA ILE A 81 51.88 14.55 -6.66
C ILE A 81 52.67 15.40 -7.70
N GLU A 82 52.07 16.43 -8.26
CA GLU A 82 52.73 17.33 -9.20
C GLU A 82 53.89 18.07 -8.54
N ARG A 83 53.72 18.51 -7.31
CA ARG A 83 54.81 19.12 -6.52
C ARG A 83 55.97 18.12 -6.32
N ARG A 84 55.67 16.86 -5.97
CA ARG A 84 56.69 15.82 -5.84
C ARG A 84 57.42 15.51 -7.13
N LEU A 85 56.71 15.45 -8.24
CA LEU A 85 57.27 15.29 -9.56
C LEU A 85 58.25 16.43 -9.89
N GLY A 86 57.92 17.67 -9.51
CA GLY A 86 58.76 18.84 -9.73
C GLY A 86 60.03 18.87 -8.86
N THR A 87 60.06 18.14 -7.77
CA THR A 87 61.20 18.06 -6.83
C THR A 87 62.12 16.88 -7.09
N LEU A 88 61.74 15.91 -7.88
CA LEU A 88 62.56 14.75 -8.25
C LEU A 88 63.64 15.16 -9.25
N THR A 89 64.85 15.31 -8.75
CA THR A 89 66.03 15.57 -9.55
C THR A 89 67.02 14.42 -9.44
N GLY A 90 67.53 13.93 -10.57
CA GLY A 90 68.56 12.89 -10.64
C GLY A 90 68.17 11.69 -11.51
N ASN A 91 69.17 11.06 -12.08
CA ASN A 91 69.06 9.99 -13.08
C ASN A 91 69.32 8.59 -12.53
N THR A 92 69.14 8.40 -11.25
CA THR A 92 69.29 7.05 -10.63
C THR A 92 68.14 6.12 -11.02
N PRO A 93 68.35 4.80 -11.16
CA PRO A 93 67.24 3.87 -11.44
C PRO A 93 66.08 3.95 -10.47
N LEU A 94 66.37 4.27 -9.20
CA LEU A 94 65.37 4.47 -8.18
C LEU A 94 64.49 5.73 -8.47
N ASN A 95 65.16 6.86 -8.82
CA ASN A 95 64.47 8.10 -9.18
C ASN A 95 63.63 7.94 -10.45
N GLN A 96 64.08 7.17 -11.43
CA GLN A 96 63.31 6.85 -12.64
C GLN A 96 62.07 6.02 -12.30
N ALA A 97 62.18 5.01 -11.42
CA ALA A 97 61.04 4.21 -11.00
C ALA A 97 60.01 5.02 -10.19
N GLN A 98 60.51 5.90 -9.28
CA GLN A 98 59.65 6.81 -8.52
C GLN A 98 58.94 7.83 -9.43
N ASN A 99 59.65 8.36 -10.43
CA ASN A 99 59.08 9.30 -11.40
C ASN A 99 57.98 8.63 -12.21
N PHE A 100 58.18 7.39 -12.68
CA PHE A 100 57.18 6.63 -13.43
C PHE A 100 55.93 6.34 -12.55
N ALA A 101 56.13 5.94 -11.29
CA ALA A 101 55.04 5.70 -10.35
C ALA A 101 54.20 6.98 -10.12
N LEU A 102 54.86 8.12 -9.86
CA LEU A 102 54.19 9.42 -9.65
C LEU A 102 53.52 9.93 -10.90
N GLN A 103 54.06 9.71 -12.09
CA GLN A 103 53.40 10.03 -13.36
C GLN A 103 52.14 9.21 -13.57
N SER A 104 52.18 7.93 -13.24
CA SER A 104 50.99 7.04 -13.29
C SER A 104 49.92 7.51 -12.32
N ASP A 105 50.30 7.84 -11.08
CA ASP A 105 49.36 8.37 -10.08
C ASP A 105 48.81 9.74 -10.47
N SER A 106 49.62 10.63 -11.07
CA SER A 106 49.16 11.91 -11.61
C SER A 106 48.13 11.71 -12.73
N ALA A 107 48.38 10.79 -13.65
CA ALA A 107 47.41 10.47 -14.72
C ALA A 107 46.09 9.93 -14.16
N ARG A 108 46.17 9.02 -13.19
CA ARG A 108 44.98 8.50 -12.50
C ARG A 108 44.18 9.59 -11.78
N LEU A 109 44.85 10.49 -11.06
CA LEU A 109 44.18 11.59 -10.34
C LEU A 109 43.60 12.65 -11.30
N LYS A 110 44.25 12.93 -12.42
CA LYS A 110 43.69 13.80 -13.47
C LYS A 110 42.40 13.22 -14.02
N ALA A 111 42.41 11.94 -14.36
CA ALA A 111 41.19 11.26 -14.82
C ALA A 111 40.07 11.27 -13.77
N LEU A 112 40.40 11.11 -12.48
CA LEU A 112 39.43 11.21 -11.38
C LEU A 112 38.88 12.63 -11.25
N VAL A 113 39.71 13.68 -11.36
CA VAL A 113 39.25 15.07 -11.32
C VAL A 113 38.29 15.35 -12.49
N ASP A 114 38.63 14.91 -13.69
CA ASP A 114 37.79 15.06 -14.87
C ASP A 114 36.44 14.34 -14.73
N GLU A 115 36.46 13.11 -14.18
CA GLU A 115 35.24 12.36 -13.87
C GLU A 115 34.36 13.09 -12.86
N LEU A 116 34.93 13.58 -11.77
CA LEU A 116 34.19 14.34 -10.74
C LEU A 116 33.62 15.66 -11.26
N GLU A 117 34.33 16.35 -12.18
CA GLU A 117 33.83 17.53 -12.85
C GLU A 117 32.63 17.22 -13.76
N LEU A 118 32.71 16.16 -14.54
CA LEU A 118 31.59 15.66 -15.34
C LEU A 118 30.40 15.26 -14.46
N ALA A 119 30.65 14.59 -13.34
CA ALA A 119 29.64 14.24 -12.36
C ALA A 119 28.95 15.48 -11.80
N GLN A 120 29.70 16.55 -11.49
CA GLN A 120 29.17 17.82 -11.00
C GLN A 120 28.31 18.54 -12.06
N LEU A 121 28.76 18.58 -13.31
CA LEU A 121 28.01 19.17 -14.42
C LEU A 121 26.70 18.45 -14.69
N SER A 122 26.65 17.14 -14.45
CA SER A 122 25.44 16.32 -14.62
C SER A 122 24.58 16.23 -13.36
N ALA A 123 25.04 16.77 -12.21
CA ALA A 123 24.42 16.59 -10.90
C ALA A 123 22.93 16.99 -10.89
N ASN A 124 22.62 18.18 -11.34
CA ASN A 124 21.25 18.69 -11.36
C ASN A 124 20.33 17.84 -12.26
N ASN A 125 20.83 17.40 -13.42
CA ASN A 125 20.07 16.55 -14.33
C ASN A 125 19.82 15.15 -13.73
N ARG A 126 20.80 14.59 -13.03
CA ARG A 126 20.68 13.28 -12.36
C ARG A 126 19.69 13.36 -11.20
N GLN A 127 19.78 14.40 -10.40
CA GLN A 127 18.87 14.62 -9.28
C GLN A 127 17.44 14.83 -9.75
N GLU A 128 17.24 15.66 -10.77
CA GLU A 128 15.92 15.91 -11.37
C GLU A 128 15.32 14.62 -11.95
N LEU A 129 16.10 13.83 -12.68
CA LEU A 129 15.64 12.56 -13.23
C LEU A 129 15.21 11.57 -12.12
N ALA A 130 16.00 11.47 -11.05
CA ALA A 130 15.70 10.61 -9.92
C ALA A 130 14.43 11.05 -9.19
N ARG A 131 14.26 12.37 -8.99
CA ARG A 131 13.06 12.96 -8.41
C ARG A 131 11.81 12.65 -9.25
N LEU A 132 11.86 12.86 -10.54
CA LEU A 132 10.73 12.61 -11.45
C LEU A 132 10.34 11.14 -11.50
N ARG A 133 11.31 10.21 -11.46
CA ARG A 133 11.03 8.76 -11.39
C ARG A 133 10.33 8.41 -10.09
N SER A 134 10.78 8.93 -8.97
CA SER A 134 10.17 8.73 -7.66
C SER A 134 8.74 9.27 -7.62
N GLU A 135 8.51 10.49 -8.11
CA GLU A 135 7.18 11.09 -8.20
C GLU A 135 6.22 10.29 -9.09
N LEU A 136 6.70 9.83 -10.25
CA LEU A 136 5.88 9.02 -11.15
C LEU A 136 5.45 7.70 -10.49
N ALA A 137 6.40 6.98 -9.91
CA ALA A 137 6.12 5.70 -9.24
C ALA A 137 5.16 5.88 -8.05
N GLU A 138 5.30 6.95 -7.28
CA GLU A 138 4.41 7.25 -6.18
C GLU A 138 3.01 7.61 -6.66
N LYS A 139 2.88 8.45 -7.71
CA LYS A 139 1.59 8.82 -8.29
C LYS A 139 0.86 7.61 -8.89
N GLU A 140 1.58 6.73 -9.58
CA GLU A 140 1.03 5.46 -10.10
C GLU A 140 0.51 4.57 -8.97
N SER A 141 1.26 4.44 -7.87
CA SER A 141 0.85 3.67 -6.69
C SER A 141 -0.40 4.26 -6.04
N GLN A 142 -0.47 5.58 -5.88
CA GLN A 142 -1.63 6.28 -5.31
C GLN A 142 -2.89 6.10 -6.17
N GLN A 143 -2.77 6.16 -7.49
CA GLN A 143 -3.89 5.94 -8.41
C GLN A 143 -4.42 4.51 -8.34
N LEU A 144 -3.54 3.51 -8.24
CA LEU A 144 -3.95 2.12 -8.07
C LEU A 144 -4.65 1.89 -6.73
N ASP A 145 -4.16 2.51 -5.65
CA ASP A 145 -4.78 2.41 -4.33
C ASP A 145 -6.19 3.03 -4.34
N ALA A 146 -6.35 4.22 -4.92
CA ALA A 146 -7.65 4.87 -5.06
C ALA A 146 -8.64 4.02 -5.86
N TYR A 147 -8.18 3.40 -6.95
CA TYR A 147 -9.01 2.51 -7.76
C TYR A 147 -9.39 1.23 -7.01
N LEU A 148 -8.46 0.64 -6.26
CA LEU A 148 -8.73 -0.51 -5.41
C LEU A 148 -9.79 -0.22 -4.36
N GLN A 149 -9.72 0.94 -3.71
CA GLN A 149 -10.74 1.38 -2.75
C GLN A 149 -12.11 1.56 -3.42
N ALA A 150 -12.16 2.15 -4.62
CA ALA A 150 -13.39 2.30 -5.38
C ALA A 150 -14.02 0.94 -5.73
N LEU A 151 -13.21 -0.05 -6.15
CA LEU A 151 -13.67 -1.41 -6.42
C LEU A 151 -14.25 -2.09 -5.17
N ARG A 152 -13.56 -1.98 -4.04
CA ARG A 152 -14.02 -2.54 -2.75
C ARG A 152 -15.33 -1.92 -2.30
N ASN A 153 -15.46 -0.60 -2.41
CA ASN A 153 -16.68 0.10 -2.06
C ASN A 153 -17.84 -0.32 -2.96
N GLN A 154 -17.62 -0.46 -4.25
CA GLN A 154 -18.62 -0.93 -5.20
C GLN A 154 -19.08 -2.35 -4.87
N LEU A 155 -18.16 -3.27 -4.64
CA LEU A 155 -18.46 -4.64 -4.27
C LEU A 155 -19.27 -4.73 -2.97
N ASN A 156 -18.87 -3.96 -1.95
CA ASN A 156 -19.54 -3.91 -0.68
C ASN A 156 -21.00 -3.41 -0.81
N SER A 157 -21.18 -2.32 -1.57
CA SER A 157 -22.52 -1.77 -1.86
C SER A 157 -23.39 -2.75 -2.62
N GLN A 158 -22.87 -3.46 -3.61
CA GLN A 158 -23.64 -4.46 -4.37
C GLN A 158 -24.06 -5.63 -3.46
N ARG A 159 -23.15 -6.14 -2.62
CA ARG A 159 -23.47 -7.22 -1.68
C ARG A 159 -24.56 -6.82 -0.68
N GLN A 160 -24.51 -5.59 -0.17
CA GLN A 160 -25.55 -5.07 0.70
C GLN A 160 -26.90 -5.05 0.01
N LEU A 161 -26.98 -4.46 -1.19
CA LEU A 161 -28.23 -4.36 -1.96
C LEU A 161 -28.80 -5.74 -2.31
N GLU A 162 -27.95 -6.69 -2.69
CA GLU A 162 -28.38 -8.07 -2.98
C GLU A 162 -28.92 -8.76 -1.73
N ALA A 163 -28.25 -8.60 -0.59
CA ALA A 163 -28.69 -9.16 0.68
C ALA A 163 -30.04 -8.55 1.15
N GLU A 164 -30.21 -7.24 1.02
CA GLU A 164 -31.47 -6.56 1.36
C GLU A 164 -32.62 -7.03 0.48
N ARG A 165 -32.41 -7.12 -0.85
CA ARG A 165 -33.41 -7.63 -1.79
C ARG A 165 -33.77 -9.08 -1.52
N ALA A 166 -32.79 -9.92 -1.24
CA ALA A 166 -33.02 -11.31 -0.91
C ALA A 166 -33.83 -11.45 0.39
N LEU A 167 -33.54 -10.65 1.42
CA LEU A 167 -34.28 -10.62 2.66
C LEU A 167 -35.72 -10.14 2.45
N GLU A 168 -35.93 -9.03 1.73
CA GLU A 168 -37.24 -8.49 1.42
C GLU A 168 -38.10 -9.52 0.64
N SER A 169 -37.52 -10.17 -0.36
CA SER A 169 -38.17 -11.22 -1.12
C SER A 169 -38.65 -12.38 -0.26
N THR A 170 -37.84 -12.84 0.72
CA THR A 170 -38.23 -13.91 1.64
C THR A 170 -39.30 -13.46 2.63
N GLU A 171 -39.26 -12.22 3.12
CA GLU A 171 -40.28 -11.66 4.01
C GLU A 171 -41.63 -11.55 3.32
N GLN A 172 -41.67 -11.10 2.07
CA GLN A 172 -42.91 -11.05 1.28
C GLN A 172 -43.52 -12.44 1.06
N LEU A 173 -42.68 -13.46 0.82
CA LEU A 173 -43.15 -14.85 0.72
C LEU A 173 -43.72 -15.35 2.06
N ALA A 174 -43.16 -14.94 3.20
CA ALA A 174 -43.67 -15.31 4.52
C ALA A 174 -44.98 -14.65 4.88
N GLU A 175 -45.19 -13.38 4.52
CA GLU A 175 -46.42 -12.65 4.77
C GLU A 175 -47.61 -13.23 3.98
N SER A 176 -47.34 -13.84 2.82
CA SER A 176 -48.36 -14.47 1.98
C SER A 176 -48.84 -15.83 2.50
N SER A 177 -48.18 -16.39 3.53
CA SER A 177 -48.46 -17.74 4.07
C SER A 177 -49.02 -17.69 5.49
N ALA A 178 -50.24 -18.20 5.70
CA ALA A 178 -50.96 -18.05 6.97
C ALA A 178 -50.49 -18.96 8.11
N ASP A 179 -49.89 -20.13 7.84
CA ASP A 179 -49.45 -21.11 8.85
C ASP A 179 -48.06 -21.63 8.54
N LEU A 180 -47.05 -20.94 9.09
CA LEU A 180 -45.67 -21.38 8.99
C LEU A 180 -45.22 -22.20 10.23
N PRO A 181 -44.51 -23.32 10.05
CA PRO A 181 -43.87 -24.03 11.13
C PRO A 181 -42.90 -23.13 11.92
N LYS A 182 -42.80 -23.37 13.22
CA LYS A 182 -41.93 -22.55 14.12
C LYS A 182 -40.48 -22.48 13.65
N ASP A 183 -39.99 -23.56 13.05
CA ASP A 183 -38.61 -23.62 12.54
C ASP A 183 -38.36 -22.70 11.37
N ILE A 184 -39.36 -22.54 10.48
CA ILE A 184 -39.29 -21.59 9.36
C ILE A 184 -39.32 -20.16 9.89
N VAL A 185 -40.14 -19.85 10.88
CA VAL A 185 -40.16 -18.53 11.54
C VAL A 185 -38.84 -18.25 12.24
N ALA A 186 -38.22 -19.21 12.90
CA ALA A 186 -36.90 -19.07 13.50
C ALA A 186 -35.82 -18.76 12.45
N GLN A 187 -35.93 -19.37 11.26
CA GLN A 187 -35.00 -19.11 10.15
C GLN A 187 -35.09 -17.66 9.65
N PHE A 188 -36.26 -17.05 9.60
CA PHE A 188 -36.40 -15.62 9.30
C PHE A 188 -35.64 -14.74 10.28
N LYS A 189 -35.74 -15.06 11.57
CA LYS A 189 -35.01 -14.32 12.61
C LYS A 189 -33.50 -14.40 12.39
N ILE A 190 -33.00 -15.61 12.09
CA ILE A 190 -31.57 -15.82 11.79
C ILE A 190 -31.15 -15.00 10.57
N ASN A 191 -31.94 -15.00 9.49
CA ASN A 191 -31.63 -14.24 8.27
C ASN A 191 -31.62 -12.73 8.53
N ARG A 192 -32.52 -12.21 9.36
CA ARG A 192 -32.49 -10.79 9.78
C ARG A 192 -31.23 -10.44 10.58
N GLU A 193 -30.84 -11.32 11.50
CA GLU A 193 -29.61 -11.15 12.29
C GLU A 193 -28.36 -11.16 11.38
N LEU A 194 -28.32 -12.04 10.38
CA LEU A 194 -27.22 -12.09 9.40
C LEU A 194 -27.19 -10.84 8.49
N SER A 195 -28.35 -10.33 8.07
CA SER A 195 -28.42 -9.08 7.32
C SER A 195 -27.94 -7.88 8.14
N ALA A 196 -28.34 -7.82 9.42
CA ALA A 196 -27.84 -6.79 10.34
C ALA A 196 -26.32 -6.90 10.55
N ALA A 197 -25.79 -8.12 10.67
CA ALA A 197 -24.36 -8.37 10.78
C ALA A 197 -23.60 -7.94 9.52
N LEU A 198 -24.18 -8.13 8.33
CA LEU A 198 -23.60 -7.69 7.06
C LEU A 198 -23.50 -6.16 6.98
N ASN A 199 -24.54 -5.45 7.41
CA ASN A 199 -24.53 -4.00 7.50
C ASN A 199 -23.47 -3.49 8.49
N GLN A 200 -23.34 -4.14 9.62
CA GLN A 200 -22.31 -3.81 10.61
C GLN A 200 -20.90 -4.07 10.06
N GLN A 201 -20.72 -5.18 9.33
CA GLN A 201 -19.44 -5.49 8.68
C GLN A 201 -19.06 -4.45 7.62
N ALA A 202 -20.04 -3.97 6.83
CA ALA A 202 -19.82 -2.91 5.86
C ALA A 202 -19.33 -1.61 6.52
N GLN A 203 -19.96 -1.21 7.63
CA GLN A 203 -19.52 -0.03 8.40
C GLN A 203 -18.10 -0.21 8.96
N ARG A 204 -17.76 -1.42 9.40
CA ARG A 204 -16.38 -1.73 9.84
C ARG A 204 -15.37 -1.64 8.70
N MET A 205 -15.71 -2.09 7.50
CA MET A 205 -14.85 -1.95 6.32
C MET A 205 -14.54 -0.48 6.01
N ASP A 206 -15.55 0.38 6.06
CA ASP A 206 -15.40 1.82 5.85
C ASP A 206 -14.50 2.46 6.92
N LEU A 207 -14.67 2.03 8.18
CA LEU A 207 -13.84 2.49 9.30
C LEU A 207 -12.38 2.06 9.10
N VAL A 208 -12.12 0.79 8.78
CA VAL A 208 -10.77 0.27 8.54
C VAL A 208 -10.11 0.97 7.35
N ALA A 209 -10.84 1.19 6.25
CA ALA A 209 -10.35 1.94 5.11
C ALA A 209 -9.97 3.39 5.47
N SER A 210 -10.76 4.02 6.34
CA SER A 210 -10.46 5.36 6.88
C SER A 210 -9.19 5.35 7.75
N GLN A 211 -9.06 4.37 8.65
CA GLN A 211 -7.88 4.20 9.50
C GLN A 211 -6.61 3.91 8.69
N GLN A 212 -6.70 3.10 7.65
CA GLN A 212 -5.58 2.84 6.73
C GLN A 212 -5.10 4.13 6.03
N ARG A 213 -6.05 4.95 5.53
CA ARG A 213 -5.71 6.25 4.92
C ARG A 213 -5.04 7.19 5.93
N GLN A 214 -5.55 7.23 7.16
CA GLN A 214 -4.97 8.02 8.24
C GLN A 214 -3.56 7.54 8.58
N ALA A 215 -3.33 6.23 8.72
CA ALA A 215 -2.02 5.64 8.99
C ALA A 215 -1.03 5.93 7.85
N ALA A 216 -1.45 5.85 6.59
CA ALA A 216 -0.64 6.21 5.44
C ALA A 216 -0.22 7.69 5.47
N SER A 217 -1.15 8.59 5.76
CA SER A 217 -0.88 10.03 5.93
C SER A 217 0.10 10.29 7.07
N GLN A 218 -0.08 9.66 8.23
CA GLN A 218 0.82 9.76 9.36
C GLN A 218 2.22 9.23 9.05
N THR A 219 2.32 8.12 8.34
CA THR A 219 3.60 7.56 7.88
C THR A 219 4.33 8.54 6.98
N LEU A 220 3.62 9.20 6.07
CA LEU A 220 4.18 10.24 5.19
C LEU A 220 4.71 11.43 6.01
N GLN A 221 3.93 11.90 6.98
CA GLN A 221 4.34 13.00 7.87
C GLN A 221 5.59 12.66 8.68
N VAL A 222 5.67 11.43 9.22
CA VAL A 222 6.85 10.95 9.94
C VAL A 222 8.08 10.90 9.04
N ARG A 223 7.92 10.40 7.79
CA ARG A 223 9.02 10.39 6.81
C ARG A 223 9.49 11.79 6.45
N GLN A 224 8.57 12.72 6.23
CA GLN A 224 8.91 14.12 5.96
C GLN A 224 9.65 14.75 7.15
N ALA A 225 9.16 14.54 8.37
CA ALA A 225 9.82 15.01 9.59
C ALA A 225 11.24 14.45 9.73
N LEU A 226 11.44 13.15 9.47
CA LEU A 226 12.75 12.51 9.48
C LEU A 226 13.70 13.09 8.42
N ASN A 227 13.20 13.37 7.22
CA ASN A 227 14.00 13.99 6.16
C ASN A 227 14.43 15.41 6.56
N THR A 228 13.50 16.22 7.08
CA THR A 228 13.79 17.57 7.58
C THR A 228 14.83 17.54 8.71
N LEU A 229 14.71 16.58 9.64
CA LEU A 229 15.70 16.42 10.71
C LEU A 229 17.08 16.00 10.19
N ARG A 230 17.14 15.14 9.18
CA ARG A 230 18.42 14.78 8.53
C ARG A 230 19.09 15.99 7.88
N GLU A 231 18.31 16.78 7.13
CA GLU A 231 18.81 18.02 6.52
C GLU A 231 19.32 18.99 7.60
N GLN A 232 18.52 19.21 8.64
CA GLN A 232 18.92 20.08 9.76
C GLN A 232 20.15 19.55 10.50
N SER A 233 20.31 18.23 10.68
CA SER A 233 21.48 17.65 11.33
C SER A 233 22.77 17.87 10.55
N GLN A 234 22.70 17.92 9.22
CA GLN A 234 23.86 18.24 8.38
C GLN A 234 24.33 19.67 8.53
N TRP A 235 23.40 20.61 8.81
CA TRP A 235 23.70 22.03 8.95
C TRP A 235 24.06 22.46 10.36
N LEU A 236 23.45 21.87 11.38
CA LEU A 236 23.55 22.30 12.78
C LEU A 236 24.64 21.58 13.60
N GLY A 237 25.22 20.50 13.08
CA GLY A 237 26.17 19.71 13.83
C GLY A 237 25.58 19.18 15.15
N SER A 238 26.41 18.94 16.17
CA SER A 238 25.98 18.48 17.50
C SER A 238 25.59 19.61 18.44
N SER A 239 24.76 20.56 17.99
CA SER A 239 24.31 21.70 18.79
C SER A 239 23.07 21.39 19.64
N ASN A 240 22.88 22.11 20.75
CA ASN A 240 21.69 22.00 21.59
C ASN A 240 20.38 22.29 20.84
N LEU A 241 20.44 23.07 19.76
CA LEU A 241 19.30 23.39 18.88
C LEU A 241 18.78 22.14 18.15
N LEU A 242 19.66 21.18 17.81
CA LEU A 242 19.23 19.91 17.23
C LEU A 242 18.39 19.10 18.23
N GLY A 243 18.77 19.10 19.50
CA GLY A 243 18.04 18.43 20.57
C GLY A 243 16.64 19.01 20.78
N GLU A 244 16.48 20.34 20.68
CA GLU A 244 15.17 21.00 20.76
C GLU A 244 14.30 20.71 19.53
N ALA A 245 14.86 20.74 18.33
CA ALA A 245 14.17 20.38 17.09
C ALA A 245 13.68 18.92 17.11
N LEU A 246 14.50 17.99 17.59
CA LEU A 246 14.13 16.59 17.77
C LEU A 246 12.96 16.44 18.75
N ARG A 247 13.01 17.08 19.92
CA ARG A 247 11.91 17.03 20.90
C ARG A 247 10.61 17.60 20.34
N ALA A 248 10.68 18.71 19.62
CA ALA A 248 9.50 19.32 18.99
C ALA A 248 8.89 18.41 17.91
N GLN A 249 9.71 17.69 17.14
CA GLN A 249 9.22 16.74 16.16
C GLN A 249 8.65 15.46 16.80
N VAL A 250 9.29 14.93 17.83
CA VAL A 250 8.78 13.76 18.58
C VAL A 250 7.43 14.09 19.22
N ALA A 251 7.24 15.30 19.74
CA ALA A 251 5.97 15.75 20.32
C ALA A 251 4.83 15.88 19.30
N ARG A 252 5.16 15.97 18.00
CA ARG A 252 4.18 16.03 16.90
C ARG A 252 3.88 14.67 16.28
N LEU A 253 4.59 13.62 16.71
CA LEU A 253 4.32 12.28 16.19
C LEU A 253 2.93 11.82 16.68
N PRO A 254 2.14 11.17 15.80
CA PRO A 254 0.88 10.59 16.19
C PRO A 254 1.08 9.46 17.20
N GLU A 255 0.10 9.28 18.10
CA GLU A 255 0.11 8.14 19.01
C GLU A 255 0.09 6.83 18.23
N MET A 256 0.95 5.89 18.62
CA MET A 256 0.95 4.56 18.00
C MET A 256 -0.34 3.82 18.34
N PRO A 257 -0.98 3.16 17.36
CA PRO A 257 -2.14 2.32 17.64
C PRO A 257 -1.76 1.21 18.62
N LYS A 258 -2.67 0.92 19.57
CA LYS A 258 -2.45 -0.13 20.58
C LYS A 258 -2.60 -1.51 19.93
N PRO A 259 -1.55 -2.33 19.85
CA PRO A 259 -1.61 -3.65 19.17
C PRO A 259 -2.69 -4.56 19.75
N GLN A 260 -2.92 -4.49 21.07
CA GLN A 260 -3.90 -5.31 21.79
C GLN A 260 -5.34 -5.14 21.31
N GLN A 261 -5.72 -3.96 20.82
CA GLN A 261 -7.07 -3.74 20.28
C GLN A 261 -7.25 -4.45 18.95
N LEU A 262 -6.26 -4.39 18.07
CA LEU A 262 -6.28 -5.08 16.79
C LEU A 262 -6.29 -6.61 16.97
N ASP A 263 -5.49 -7.13 17.89
CA ASP A 263 -5.47 -8.57 18.19
C ASP A 263 -6.82 -9.07 18.70
N THR A 264 -7.49 -8.27 19.55
CA THR A 264 -8.83 -8.59 20.07
C THR A 264 -9.87 -8.57 18.94
N GLU A 265 -9.83 -7.58 18.06
CA GLU A 265 -10.75 -7.49 16.92
C GLU A 265 -10.53 -8.63 15.92
N MET A 266 -9.29 -8.98 15.62
CA MET A 266 -8.96 -10.12 14.78
C MET A 266 -9.44 -11.45 15.38
N ALA A 267 -9.30 -11.62 16.68
CA ALA A 267 -9.82 -12.81 17.38
C ALA A 267 -11.35 -12.90 17.29
N GLN A 268 -12.05 -11.79 17.46
CA GLN A 268 -13.52 -11.74 17.32
C GLN A 268 -13.97 -12.07 15.89
N LEU A 269 -13.29 -11.54 14.87
CA LEU A 269 -13.58 -11.84 13.46
C LEU A 269 -13.40 -13.34 13.15
N ARG A 270 -12.34 -13.95 13.69
CA ARG A 270 -12.10 -15.40 13.53
C ARG A 270 -13.21 -16.25 14.18
N VAL A 271 -13.66 -15.88 15.36
CA VAL A 271 -14.79 -16.54 16.04
C VAL A 271 -16.09 -16.38 15.25
N GLN A 272 -16.37 -15.19 14.73
CA GLN A 272 -17.54 -14.95 13.87
C GLN A 272 -17.48 -15.80 12.59
N ARG A 273 -16.31 -15.90 11.97
CA ARG A 273 -16.09 -16.75 10.80
C ARG A 273 -16.46 -18.22 11.07
N LEU A 274 -15.95 -18.77 12.15
CA LEU A 274 -16.26 -20.16 12.54
C LEU A 274 -17.78 -20.36 12.76
N ARG A 275 -18.46 -19.39 13.36
CA ARG A 275 -19.92 -19.43 13.53
C ARG A 275 -20.66 -19.43 12.19
N TYR A 276 -20.23 -18.61 11.23
CA TYR A 276 -20.83 -18.55 9.91
C TYR A 276 -20.59 -19.83 9.09
N GLU A 277 -19.40 -20.39 9.15
CA GLU A 277 -19.08 -21.69 8.54
C GLU A 277 -19.92 -22.82 9.14
N ASP A 278 -20.12 -22.84 10.46
CA ASP A 278 -20.97 -23.82 11.14
C ASP A 278 -22.44 -23.71 10.69
N LEU A 279 -22.98 -22.48 10.59
CA LEU A 279 -24.34 -22.27 10.09
C LEU A 279 -24.49 -22.75 8.64
N LEU A 280 -23.50 -22.52 7.80
CA LEU A 280 -23.50 -22.97 6.40
C LEU A 280 -23.49 -24.50 6.31
N ASN A 281 -22.69 -25.16 7.14
CA ASN A 281 -22.57 -26.61 7.20
C ASN A 281 -23.82 -27.31 7.76
N LYS A 282 -24.62 -26.63 8.58
CA LYS A 282 -25.87 -27.13 9.15
C LYS A 282 -27.07 -27.07 8.21
N GLN A 283 -27.00 -26.35 7.10
CA GLN A 283 -28.11 -26.21 6.15
C GLN A 283 -28.67 -27.55 5.62
N PRO A 284 -27.85 -28.56 5.24
CA PRO A 284 -28.37 -29.85 4.82
C PRO A 284 -29.16 -30.58 5.91
N LEU A 285 -28.75 -30.45 7.18
CA LEU A 285 -29.42 -31.04 8.33
C LEU A 285 -30.82 -30.45 8.56
N LEU A 286 -31.00 -29.15 8.37
CA LEU A 286 -32.30 -28.47 8.47
C LEU A 286 -33.30 -29.00 7.46
N ARG A 287 -32.88 -29.38 6.26
CA ARG A 287 -33.72 -30.01 5.24
C ARG A 287 -34.14 -31.42 5.66
N GLN A 288 -33.28 -32.19 6.29
CA GLN A 288 -33.54 -33.56 6.72
C GLN A 288 -34.50 -33.63 7.91
N ILE A 289 -34.43 -32.71 8.87
CA ILE A 289 -35.30 -32.66 10.05
C ILE A 289 -36.77 -32.56 9.64
N HIS A 290 -37.10 -31.74 8.65
CA HIS A 290 -38.47 -31.58 8.12
C HIS A 290 -38.98 -32.83 7.37
N GLN A 291 -38.09 -33.68 6.87
CA GLN A 291 -38.47 -34.95 6.22
C GLN A 291 -38.71 -36.07 7.24
N ALA A 292 -38.11 -35.96 8.44
CA ALA A 292 -38.15 -36.99 9.48
C ALA A 292 -39.35 -36.86 10.46
N ASP A 293 -39.94 -35.67 10.62
CA ASP A 293 -41.01 -35.39 11.62
C ASP A 293 -42.44 -35.85 11.22
N GLY A 294 -42.59 -36.63 10.19
CA GLY A 294 -43.85 -37.31 9.85
C GLY A 294 -44.99 -36.46 9.35
N GLN A 295 -44.85 -35.11 9.33
CA GLN A 295 -45.74 -34.19 8.62
C GLN A 295 -44.97 -33.55 7.48
N PRO A 296 -45.16 -33.97 6.24
CA PRO A 296 -44.54 -33.35 5.09
C PRO A 296 -44.96 -31.89 4.99
N LEU A 297 -43.99 -31.01 4.78
CA LEU A 297 -44.25 -29.60 4.47
C LEU A 297 -45.08 -29.52 3.20
N THR A 298 -46.04 -28.57 3.14
CA THR A 298 -46.74 -28.27 1.93
C THR A 298 -45.78 -27.75 0.83
N ALA A 299 -46.14 -27.83 -0.42
CA ALA A 299 -45.31 -27.34 -1.53
C ALA A 299 -44.94 -25.86 -1.34
N GLU A 300 -45.84 -25.06 -0.80
CA GLU A 300 -45.62 -23.66 -0.51
C GLU A 300 -44.62 -23.44 0.67
N GLN A 301 -44.78 -24.20 1.74
CA GLN A 301 -43.87 -24.20 2.89
C GLN A 301 -42.45 -24.62 2.49
N ASN A 302 -42.32 -25.63 1.63
CA ASN A 302 -41.03 -26.06 1.08
C ASN A 302 -40.39 -24.96 0.23
N ARG A 303 -41.22 -24.27 -0.59
CA ARG A 303 -40.71 -23.14 -1.39
C ARG A 303 -40.19 -22.00 -0.54
N ILE A 304 -40.87 -21.67 0.56
CA ILE A 304 -40.47 -20.65 1.51
C ILE A 304 -39.16 -21.09 2.22
N LEU A 305 -39.09 -22.33 2.70
CA LEU A 305 -37.89 -22.83 3.34
C LEU A 305 -36.67 -22.80 2.42
N GLU A 306 -36.80 -23.27 1.18
CA GLU A 306 -35.72 -23.25 0.20
C GLU A 306 -35.30 -21.82 -0.16
N ALA A 307 -36.23 -20.87 -0.26
CA ALA A 307 -35.93 -19.47 -0.47
C ALA A 307 -35.14 -18.88 0.70
N GLN A 308 -35.52 -19.19 1.94
CA GLN A 308 -34.82 -18.75 3.14
C GLN A 308 -33.42 -19.35 3.27
N LEU A 309 -33.24 -20.62 3.00
CA LEU A 309 -31.94 -21.28 3.03
C LEU A 309 -31.02 -20.73 1.94
N ARG A 310 -31.57 -20.38 0.78
CA ARG A 310 -30.80 -19.70 -0.28
C ARG A 310 -30.36 -18.31 0.18
N THR A 311 -31.24 -17.52 0.73
CA THR A 311 -30.94 -16.19 1.28
C THR A 311 -29.90 -16.29 2.39
N GLN A 312 -30.03 -17.25 3.31
CA GLN A 312 -29.05 -17.49 4.35
C GLN A 312 -27.66 -17.78 3.76
N ARG A 313 -27.59 -18.62 2.72
CA ARG A 313 -26.32 -18.96 2.06
C ARG A 313 -25.70 -17.74 1.42
N GLU A 314 -26.46 -16.89 0.76
CA GLU A 314 -25.96 -15.65 0.17
C GLU A 314 -25.43 -14.68 1.22
N LEU A 315 -26.17 -14.50 2.32
CA LEU A 315 -25.74 -13.68 3.45
C LEU A 315 -24.46 -14.22 4.11
N LEU A 316 -24.38 -15.51 4.36
CA LEU A 316 -23.22 -16.16 4.97
C LEU A 316 -21.98 -16.08 4.06
N ASN A 317 -22.13 -16.32 2.78
CA ASN A 317 -21.03 -16.18 1.82
C ASN A 317 -20.51 -14.73 1.76
N SER A 318 -21.40 -13.76 1.77
CA SER A 318 -21.02 -12.34 1.81
C SER A 318 -20.29 -11.96 3.10
N LEU A 319 -20.76 -12.49 4.25
CA LEU A 319 -20.12 -12.28 5.56
C LEU A 319 -18.74 -12.93 5.64
N LEU A 320 -18.59 -14.14 5.11
CA LEU A 320 -17.31 -14.85 5.08
C LEU A 320 -16.28 -14.13 4.20
N GLN A 321 -16.68 -13.76 2.98
CA GLN A 321 -15.80 -13.02 2.07
C GLN A 321 -15.43 -11.63 2.60
N GLY A 322 -16.38 -10.95 3.22
CA GLY A 322 -16.11 -9.66 3.86
C GLY A 322 -15.21 -9.80 5.10
N GLY A 323 -15.39 -10.85 5.88
CA GLY A 323 -14.54 -11.19 7.02
C GLY A 323 -13.09 -11.47 6.62
N ASP A 324 -12.89 -12.21 5.52
CA ASP A 324 -11.55 -12.47 4.95
C ASP A 324 -10.84 -11.19 4.46
N THR A 325 -11.61 -10.19 4.06
CA THR A 325 -11.07 -8.88 3.65
C THR A 325 -10.63 -8.02 4.85
N LEU A 326 -11.28 -8.22 6.01
CA LEU A 326 -10.95 -7.49 7.25
C LEU A 326 -9.80 -8.13 8.05
N LEU A 327 -9.54 -9.43 7.88
CA LEU A 327 -8.43 -10.17 8.49
C LEU A 327 -7.11 -9.96 7.72
#